data_1aa71a1ff987f57af5f1fc8b5ceb0950
#
_entry.id   1aa71a1ff987f57af5f1fc8b5ceb0950
#
_cell.length_a   1.000
_cell.length_b   1.000
_cell.length_c   1.000
_cell.angle_alpha   90.00
_cell.angle_beta   90.00
_cell.angle_gamma   90.00
#
_symmetry.space_group_name_H-M   'P 1'
#
loop_
_entity.id
_entity.type
_entity.pdbx_description
1 polymer ?
#
loop_
_entity_poly.entity_id
_entity_poly.type
_entity_poly.pdbx_seq_one_letter_code
_entity_poly.pdbx_strand_id
1 'polypeptide(L)'
;MEIRFTNTNENQGVRDLWTYCFTDSQDYVDFYFKNKYNPEKTMVVEDGGRILSAIHLNQHRVKLGGKDLDTSYVVGVSTLAEARGMGFMADLMSRSLYQVGAMDQSFAILMPIDHRLYRTYGFETCYDILEIKLDIFDLKKFKLDGSFKRASKEDADDLVEVY
;
A
#
# COMPACT_ATOMS: atom_id res chain seq x y z
N MET A 1 -12.38 -13.99 -18.26
CA MET A 1 -11.94 -12.84 -17.45
C MET A 1 -12.77 -12.79 -16.17
N GLU A 2 -12.15 -12.75 -15.01
CA GLU A 2 -12.78 -12.80 -13.70
C GLU A 2 -12.17 -11.77 -12.75
N ILE A 3 -13.00 -11.19 -11.86
CA ILE A 3 -12.55 -10.27 -10.79
C ILE A 3 -12.89 -10.91 -9.47
N ARG A 4 -11.88 -11.25 -8.68
CA ARG A 4 -12.00 -11.99 -7.42
C ARG A 4 -10.81 -11.74 -6.49
N PHE A 5 -10.88 -12.22 -5.28
CA PHE A 5 -9.69 -12.36 -4.45
C PHE A 5 -8.73 -13.39 -5.05
N THR A 6 -7.44 -13.21 -4.80
CA THR A 6 -6.42 -14.19 -5.19
C THR A 6 -6.45 -15.41 -4.29
N ASN A 7 -5.69 -16.41 -4.65
CA ASN A 7 -5.38 -17.55 -3.81
C ASN A 7 -3.85 -17.74 -3.72
N THR A 8 -3.41 -18.61 -2.83
CA THR A 8 -1.99 -18.84 -2.57
C THR A 8 -1.19 -19.33 -3.77
N ASN A 9 -1.83 -20.00 -4.74
CA ASN A 9 -1.16 -20.49 -5.95
C ASN A 9 -0.83 -19.37 -6.93
N GLU A 10 -1.45 -18.20 -6.78
CA GLU A 10 -1.28 -17.04 -7.66
C GLU A 10 -0.27 -16.01 -7.11
N ASN A 11 0.31 -16.26 -5.96
CA ASN A 11 1.26 -15.33 -5.32
C ASN A 11 2.37 -14.89 -6.25
N GLN A 12 2.90 -15.80 -7.07
CA GLN A 12 3.95 -15.48 -8.02
C GLN A 12 3.43 -14.54 -9.12
N GLY A 13 2.25 -14.78 -9.68
CA GLY A 13 1.67 -13.92 -10.72
C GLY A 13 1.40 -12.49 -10.23
N VAL A 14 0.93 -12.33 -8.98
CA VAL A 14 0.72 -11.01 -8.35
C VAL A 14 2.07 -10.32 -8.11
N ARG A 15 3.07 -11.06 -7.66
CA ARG A 15 4.43 -10.55 -7.46
C ARG A 15 5.08 -10.10 -8.78
N ASP A 16 4.92 -10.87 -9.84
CA ASP A 16 5.44 -10.54 -11.17
C ASP A 16 4.79 -9.26 -11.70
N LEU A 17 3.47 -9.10 -11.52
CA LEU A 17 2.76 -7.88 -11.86
C LEU A 17 3.27 -6.67 -11.06
N TRP A 18 3.51 -6.84 -9.75
CA TRP A 18 4.09 -5.79 -8.90
C TRP A 18 5.46 -5.36 -9.42
N THR A 19 6.37 -6.33 -9.62
CA THR A 19 7.73 -6.08 -10.11
C THR A 19 7.74 -5.41 -11.49
N TYR A 20 6.76 -5.76 -12.35
CA TYR A 20 6.59 -5.12 -13.64
C TYR A 20 6.12 -3.67 -13.54
N CYS A 21 5.21 -3.35 -12.60
CA CYS A 21 4.57 -2.05 -12.52
C CYS A 21 5.32 -1.03 -11.64
N PHE A 22 6.13 -1.48 -10.69
CA PHE A 22 6.80 -0.63 -9.70
C PHE A 22 8.31 -0.78 -9.76
N THR A 23 9.03 0.27 -9.35
CA THR A 23 10.50 0.34 -9.34
C THR A 23 11.10 0.02 -7.97
N ASP A 24 10.36 -0.69 -7.13
CA ASP A 24 10.81 -1.08 -5.80
C ASP A 24 12.03 -2.00 -5.88
N SER A 25 12.92 -1.91 -4.88
CA SER A 25 14.05 -2.81 -4.78
C SER A 25 13.60 -4.25 -4.53
N GLN A 26 14.40 -5.23 -4.98
CA GLN A 26 14.10 -6.64 -4.78
C GLN A 26 13.93 -6.98 -3.29
N ASP A 27 14.77 -6.40 -2.42
CA ASP A 27 14.69 -6.59 -0.96
C ASP A 27 13.35 -6.12 -0.39
N TYR A 28 12.82 -4.99 -0.90
CA TYR A 28 11.50 -4.51 -0.49
C TYR A 28 10.37 -5.42 -0.98
N VAL A 29 10.42 -5.85 -2.23
CA VAL A 29 9.44 -6.80 -2.80
C VAL A 29 9.44 -8.10 -2.01
N ASP A 30 10.62 -8.66 -1.71
CA ASP A 30 10.76 -9.88 -0.90
C ASP A 30 10.17 -9.70 0.50
N PHE A 31 10.48 -8.58 1.15
CA PHE A 31 9.92 -8.24 2.45
C PHE A 31 8.41 -8.12 2.41
N TYR A 32 7.87 -7.38 1.42
CA TYR A 32 6.44 -7.15 1.29
C TYR A 32 5.66 -8.46 1.09
N PHE A 33 6.06 -9.26 0.11
CA PHE A 33 5.39 -10.53 -0.20
C PHE A 33 5.55 -11.59 0.88
N LYS A 34 6.60 -11.52 1.68
CA LYS A 34 6.81 -12.41 2.83
C LYS A 34 6.02 -12.01 4.07
N ASN A 35 5.86 -10.71 4.33
CA ASN A 35 5.42 -10.22 5.64
C ASN A 35 4.11 -9.42 5.62
N LYS A 36 3.72 -8.85 4.48
CA LYS A 36 2.57 -7.95 4.36
C LYS A 36 1.49 -8.43 3.40
N TYR A 37 1.90 -9.10 2.33
CA TYR A 37 0.98 -9.61 1.33
C TYR A 37 0.03 -10.66 1.92
N ASN A 38 -1.25 -10.49 1.60
CA ASN A 38 -2.30 -11.46 1.97
C ASN A 38 -3.18 -11.73 0.74
N PRO A 39 -3.21 -12.97 0.20
CA PRO A 39 -4.03 -13.31 -0.95
C PRO A 39 -5.53 -13.11 -0.69
N GLU A 40 -6.01 -13.35 0.54
CA GLU A 40 -7.41 -13.15 0.92
C GLU A 40 -7.82 -11.66 1.00
N LYS A 41 -6.87 -10.76 0.92
CA LYS A 41 -7.03 -9.30 0.94
C LYS A 41 -6.48 -8.63 -0.32
N THR A 42 -6.21 -9.42 -1.36
CA THR A 42 -5.73 -8.95 -2.65
C THR A 42 -6.73 -9.35 -3.73
N MET A 43 -7.29 -8.37 -4.42
CA MET A 43 -8.18 -8.62 -5.55
C MET A 43 -7.43 -8.49 -6.86
N VAL A 44 -7.82 -9.30 -7.82
CA VAL A 44 -7.21 -9.32 -9.16
C VAL A 44 -8.25 -9.36 -10.27
N VAL A 45 -7.82 -8.92 -11.43
CA VAL A 45 -8.43 -9.29 -12.72
C VAL A 45 -7.58 -10.38 -13.32
N GLU A 46 -8.16 -11.53 -13.53
CA GLU A 46 -7.52 -12.71 -14.11
C GLU A 46 -8.17 -13.05 -15.44
N ASP A 47 -7.37 -13.45 -16.43
CA ASP A 47 -7.85 -13.96 -17.72
C ASP A 47 -6.91 -15.06 -18.22
N GLY A 48 -7.48 -16.24 -18.44
CA GLY A 48 -6.75 -17.40 -18.97
C GLY A 48 -5.52 -17.82 -18.15
N GLY A 49 -5.57 -17.70 -16.81
CA GLY A 49 -4.47 -18.02 -15.91
C GLY A 49 -3.46 -16.89 -15.71
N ARG A 50 -3.69 -15.71 -16.32
CA ARG A 50 -2.80 -14.55 -16.22
C ARG A 50 -3.43 -13.44 -15.39
N ILE A 51 -2.68 -12.90 -14.43
CA ILE A 51 -3.08 -11.72 -13.66
C ILE A 51 -2.82 -10.47 -14.50
N LEU A 52 -3.88 -9.73 -14.80
CA LEU A 52 -3.83 -8.51 -15.61
C LEU A 52 -3.77 -7.23 -14.79
N SER A 53 -4.45 -7.25 -13.63
CA SER A 53 -4.53 -6.10 -12.73
C SER A 53 -4.68 -6.60 -11.29
N ALA A 54 -4.19 -5.82 -10.32
CA ALA A 54 -4.30 -6.15 -8.91
C ALA A 54 -4.50 -4.91 -8.04
N ILE A 55 -5.09 -5.12 -6.86
CA ILE A 55 -5.24 -4.15 -5.78
C ILE A 55 -5.13 -4.89 -4.45
N HIS A 56 -4.34 -4.36 -3.51
CA HIS A 56 -4.13 -4.97 -2.21
C HIS A 56 -4.81 -4.13 -1.12
N LEU A 57 -5.48 -4.78 -0.18
CA LEU A 57 -6.17 -4.19 0.96
C LEU A 57 -5.41 -4.57 2.24
N ASN A 58 -4.30 -3.89 2.50
CA ASN A 58 -3.50 -4.13 3.70
C ASN A 58 -4.27 -3.67 4.93
N GLN A 59 -4.45 -4.57 5.89
CA GLN A 59 -5.22 -4.27 7.09
C GLN A 59 -4.41 -3.40 8.05
N HIS A 60 -4.99 -2.31 8.47
CA HIS A 60 -4.42 -1.33 9.40
C HIS A 60 -5.42 -0.96 10.48
N ARG A 61 -4.89 -0.39 11.56
CA ARG A 61 -5.68 0.26 12.59
C ARG A 61 -5.22 1.70 12.72
N VAL A 62 -6.17 2.62 12.70
CA VAL A 62 -5.90 4.06 12.87
C VAL A 62 -6.63 4.59 14.09
N LYS A 63 -6.03 5.55 14.77
CA LYS A 63 -6.67 6.27 15.87
C LYS A 63 -7.28 7.56 15.35
N LEU A 64 -8.59 7.66 15.39
CA LEU A 64 -9.34 8.83 14.94
C LEU A 64 -10.35 9.27 16.03
N GLY A 65 -10.27 10.54 16.45
CA GLY A 65 -11.16 11.06 17.50
C GLY A 65 -11.07 10.28 18.82
N GLY A 66 -9.91 9.71 19.16
CA GLY A 66 -9.68 8.90 20.36
C GLY A 66 -10.19 7.45 20.26
N LYS A 67 -10.70 7.02 19.11
CA LYS A 67 -11.16 5.65 18.85
C LYS A 67 -10.19 4.93 17.93
N ASP A 68 -9.95 3.67 18.20
CA ASP A 68 -9.22 2.77 17.31
C ASP A 68 -10.19 2.21 16.28
N LEU A 69 -9.89 2.41 15.01
CA LEU A 69 -10.72 1.99 13.88
C LEU A 69 -9.92 1.10 12.94
N ASP A 70 -10.44 -0.07 12.63
CA ASP A 70 -9.87 -0.93 11.61
C ASP A 70 -10.16 -0.35 10.21
N THR A 71 -9.17 -0.39 9.35
CA THR A 71 -9.24 0.16 7.99
C THR A 71 -8.38 -0.63 7.02
N SER A 72 -8.67 -0.53 5.75
CA SER A 72 -7.83 -1.06 4.68
C SER A 72 -6.96 0.05 4.09
N TYR A 73 -5.65 -0.17 4.08
CA TYR A 73 -4.70 0.64 3.32
C TYR A 73 -4.57 0.07 1.92
N VAL A 74 -5.08 0.80 0.95
CA VAL A 74 -5.07 0.41 -0.47
C VAL A 74 -3.67 0.66 -1.02
N VAL A 75 -3.02 -0.41 -1.47
CA VAL A 75 -1.67 -0.36 -2.05
C VAL A 75 -1.58 -1.24 -3.30
N GLY A 76 -0.49 -1.12 -4.04
CA GLY A 76 -0.18 -2.01 -5.16
C GLY A 76 -1.23 -2.00 -6.27
N VAL A 77 -1.91 -0.88 -6.48
CA VAL A 77 -2.86 -0.74 -7.60
C VAL A 77 -2.08 -0.77 -8.90
N SER A 78 -2.16 -1.86 -9.61
CA SER A 78 -1.32 -2.15 -10.76
C SER A 78 -2.11 -2.76 -11.91
N THR A 79 -1.69 -2.48 -13.14
CA THR A 79 -2.30 -3.04 -14.36
C THR A 79 -1.21 -3.17 -15.42
N LEU A 80 -1.13 -4.34 -16.03
CA LEU A 80 -0.24 -4.58 -17.18
C LEU A 80 -0.47 -3.52 -18.28
N ALA A 81 0.60 -3.08 -18.92
CA ALA A 81 0.53 -1.98 -19.91
C ALA A 81 -0.50 -2.26 -21.02
N GLU A 82 -0.52 -3.47 -21.55
CA GLU A 82 -1.43 -3.91 -22.58
C GLU A 82 -2.90 -4.01 -22.16
N ALA A 83 -3.14 -4.06 -20.84
CA ALA A 83 -4.49 -4.14 -20.25
C ALA A 83 -5.00 -2.79 -19.72
N ARG A 84 -4.21 -1.72 -19.87
CA ARG A 84 -4.63 -0.37 -19.47
C ARG A 84 -5.71 0.16 -20.40
N GLY A 85 -6.55 1.05 -19.87
CA GLY A 85 -7.67 1.63 -20.62
C GLY A 85 -8.89 0.71 -20.73
N MET A 86 -8.83 -0.52 -20.20
CA MET A 86 -9.93 -1.49 -20.21
C MET A 86 -10.87 -1.38 -18.98
N GLY A 87 -10.67 -0.40 -18.11
CA GLY A 87 -11.53 -0.15 -16.93
C GLY A 87 -11.19 -0.99 -15.69
N PHE A 88 -10.18 -1.86 -15.73
CA PHE A 88 -9.89 -2.80 -14.64
C PHE A 88 -9.61 -2.13 -13.30
N MET A 89 -8.90 -0.98 -13.28
CA MET A 89 -8.70 -0.22 -12.06
C MET A 89 -10.03 0.24 -11.45
N ALA A 90 -10.98 0.69 -12.29
CA ALA A 90 -12.28 1.16 -11.84
C ALA A 90 -13.08 0.01 -11.21
N ASP A 91 -13.10 -1.14 -11.87
CA ASP A 91 -13.81 -2.33 -11.38
C ASP A 91 -13.20 -2.84 -10.07
N LEU A 92 -11.86 -2.95 -10.00
CA LEU A 92 -11.16 -3.37 -8.78
C LEU A 92 -11.40 -2.41 -7.63
N MET A 93 -11.30 -1.09 -7.88
CA MET A 93 -11.51 -0.07 -6.84
C MET A 93 -12.93 -0.12 -6.29
N SER A 94 -13.94 -0.17 -7.17
CA SER A 94 -15.35 -0.24 -6.76
C SER A 94 -15.65 -1.48 -5.95
N ARG A 95 -15.15 -2.65 -6.39
CA ARG A 95 -15.32 -3.92 -5.64
C ARG A 95 -14.55 -3.92 -4.32
N SER A 96 -13.35 -3.33 -4.30
CA SER A 96 -12.54 -3.21 -3.08
C SER A 96 -13.22 -2.36 -2.03
N LEU A 97 -13.80 -1.22 -2.40
CA LEU A 97 -14.57 -0.37 -1.47
C LEU A 97 -15.83 -1.08 -0.95
N TYR A 98 -16.51 -1.87 -1.79
CA TYR A 98 -17.59 -2.73 -1.33
C TYR A 98 -17.10 -3.75 -0.28
N GLN A 99 -15.94 -4.37 -0.51
CA GLN A 99 -15.35 -5.32 0.44
C GLN A 99 -14.89 -4.66 1.74
N VAL A 100 -14.38 -3.43 1.69
CA VAL A 100 -14.08 -2.61 2.89
C VAL A 100 -15.34 -2.47 3.76
N GLY A 101 -16.45 -2.10 3.16
CA GLY A 101 -17.75 -2.05 3.87
C GLY A 101 -18.21 -3.40 4.40
N ALA A 102 -18.03 -4.48 3.64
CA ALA A 102 -18.38 -5.85 4.06
C ALA A 102 -17.53 -6.36 5.23
N MET A 103 -16.33 -5.78 5.45
CA MET A 103 -15.47 -6.03 6.61
C MET A 103 -15.81 -5.12 7.82
N ASP A 104 -16.93 -4.41 7.79
CA ASP A 104 -17.35 -3.45 8.82
C ASP A 104 -16.34 -2.29 9.03
N GLN A 105 -15.60 -1.93 7.97
CA GLN A 105 -14.69 -0.80 7.98
C GLN A 105 -15.37 0.43 7.39
N SER A 106 -15.35 1.54 8.13
CA SER A 106 -16.07 2.76 7.75
C SER A 106 -15.39 3.55 6.63
N PHE A 107 -14.11 3.30 6.37
CA PHE A 107 -13.32 3.99 5.34
C PHE A 107 -12.10 3.16 4.93
N ALA A 108 -11.49 3.54 3.82
CA ALA A 108 -10.18 3.07 3.39
C ALA A 108 -9.21 4.25 3.30
N ILE A 109 -7.93 3.99 3.40
CA ILE A 109 -6.86 4.99 3.25
C ILE A 109 -5.93 4.59 2.12
N LEU A 110 -5.29 5.57 1.49
CA LEU A 110 -4.24 5.35 0.50
C LEU A 110 -3.28 6.55 0.44
N MET A 111 -2.11 6.31 -0.12
CA MET A 111 -1.18 7.36 -0.51
C MET A 111 -1.20 7.46 -2.03
N PRO A 112 -1.76 8.54 -2.61
CA PRO A 112 -1.98 8.63 -4.04
C PRO A 112 -0.71 9.01 -4.81
N ILE A 113 -0.49 8.42 -5.98
CA ILE A 113 0.45 8.93 -6.98
C ILE A 113 -0.10 10.23 -7.60
N ASP A 114 -1.42 10.25 -7.82
CA ASP A 114 -2.18 11.41 -8.29
C ASP A 114 -3.57 11.35 -7.66
N HIS A 115 -3.88 12.30 -6.76
CA HIS A 115 -5.15 12.33 -6.04
C HIS A 115 -6.37 12.43 -6.97
N ARG A 116 -6.24 12.99 -8.19
CA ARG A 116 -7.33 13.09 -9.16
C ARG A 116 -7.87 11.73 -9.58
N LEU A 117 -7.02 10.70 -9.61
CA LEU A 117 -7.42 9.33 -9.97
C LEU A 117 -8.37 8.72 -8.94
N TYR A 118 -8.25 9.12 -7.68
CA TYR A 118 -8.98 8.49 -6.57
C TYR A 118 -10.21 9.28 -6.13
N ARG A 119 -10.30 10.58 -6.47
CA ARG A 119 -11.47 11.42 -6.14
C ARG A 119 -12.77 10.88 -6.73
N THR A 120 -12.74 10.27 -7.90
CA THR A 120 -13.92 9.66 -8.54
C THR A 120 -14.52 8.51 -7.73
N TYR A 121 -13.74 7.95 -6.80
CA TYR A 121 -14.17 6.88 -5.88
C TYR A 121 -14.47 7.39 -4.47
N GLY A 122 -14.52 8.70 -4.26
CA GLY A 122 -14.85 9.31 -2.96
C GLY A 122 -13.65 9.52 -2.02
N PHE A 123 -12.42 9.31 -2.48
CA PHE A 123 -11.24 9.65 -1.68
C PHE A 123 -11.01 11.16 -1.66
N GLU A 124 -10.68 11.68 -0.48
CA GLU A 124 -10.29 13.07 -0.29
C GLU A 124 -9.03 13.17 0.56
N THR A 125 -8.30 14.27 0.39
CA THR A 125 -7.07 14.53 1.17
C THR A 125 -7.45 14.80 2.63
N CYS A 126 -6.93 13.98 3.54
CA CYS A 126 -7.17 14.10 4.97
C CYS A 126 -6.01 14.78 5.71
N TYR A 127 -4.78 14.57 5.23
CA TYR A 127 -3.57 15.17 5.78
C TYR A 127 -2.45 15.14 4.73
N ASP A 128 -1.49 16.03 4.89
CA ASP A 128 -0.31 16.13 4.04
C ASP A 128 0.91 15.56 4.77
N ILE A 129 1.86 15.02 4.00
CA ILE A 129 3.17 14.60 4.53
C ILE A 129 4.10 15.80 4.44
N LEU A 130 4.69 16.20 5.58
CA LEU A 130 5.69 17.25 5.62
C LEU A 130 7.00 16.72 5.00
N GLU A 131 7.42 17.33 3.90
CA GLU A 131 8.75 17.12 3.31
C GLU A 131 9.64 18.33 3.59
N ILE A 132 10.78 18.12 4.23
CA ILE A 132 11.77 19.16 4.51
C ILE A 132 13.03 18.87 3.69
N LYS A 133 13.35 19.76 2.76
CA LYS A 133 14.59 19.69 1.98
C LYS A 133 15.59 20.70 2.55
N LEU A 134 16.70 20.19 3.05
CA LEU A 134 17.78 20.98 3.63
C LEU A 134 19.07 20.73 2.87
N ASP A 135 19.88 21.80 2.68
CA ASP A 135 21.26 21.63 2.25
C ASP A 135 22.08 21.02 3.40
N ILE A 136 22.95 20.06 3.09
CA ILE A 136 23.81 19.43 4.09
C ILE A 136 24.70 20.42 4.84
N PHE A 137 25.05 21.56 4.20
CA PHE A 137 25.83 22.63 4.84
C PHE A 137 25.03 23.37 5.91
N ASP A 138 23.70 23.44 5.80
CA ASP A 138 22.84 24.04 6.82
C ASP A 138 22.81 23.20 8.10
N LEU A 139 22.98 21.88 7.98
CA LEU A 139 23.03 20.96 9.13
C LEU A 139 24.30 21.15 9.98
N LYS A 140 25.40 21.69 9.41
CA LYS A 140 26.65 21.94 10.15
C LYS A 140 26.51 22.95 11.30
N LYS A 141 25.45 23.76 11.29
CA LYS A 141 25.14 24.74 12.35
C LYS A 141 24.54 24.09 13.60
N PHE A 142 24.04 22.88 13.50
CA PHE A 142 23.43 22.16 14.60
C PHE A 142 24.49 21.33 15.34
N LYS A 143 24.59 21.54 16.66
CA LYS A 143 25.33 20.61 17.53
C LYS A 143 24.44 19.42 17.82
N LEU A 144 24.96 18.25 17.55
CA LEU A 144 24.28 17.00 17.85
C LEU A 144 24.73 16.55 19.25
N ASP A 145 23.79 16.53 20.20
CA ASP A 145 23.99 15.88 21.48
C ASP A 145 23.40 14.47 21.35
N GLY A 146 24.24 13.46 21.46
CA GLY A 146 23.84 12.06 21.34
C GLY A 146 24.83 11.20 20.55
N SER A 147 24.52 9.93 20.46
CA SER A 147 25.28 8.95 19.68
C SER A 147 24.39 8.32 18.62
N PHE A 148 25.00 7.94 17.51
CA PHE A 148 24.33 7.23 16.44
C PHE A 148 24.80 5.78 16.41
N LYS A 149 23.87 4.85 16.36
CA LYS A 149 24.13 3.44 16.10
C LYS A 149 23.18 2.91 15.06
N ARG A 150 23.56 1.84 14.40
CA ARG A 150 22.63 1.10 13.54
C ARG A 150 21.65 0.34 14.44
N ALA A 151 20.37 0.46 14.16
CA ALA A 151 19.35 -0.28 14.91
C ALA A 151 19.53 -1.80 14.76
N SER A 152 19.32 -2.51 15.84
CA SER A 152 19.30 -3.96 15.94
C SER A 152 17.90 -4.47 16.31
N LYS A 153 17.70 -5.78 16.37
CA LYS A 153 16.44 -6.35 16.86
C LYS A 153 16.13 -6.03 18.31
N GLU A 154 17.16 -5.76 19.10
CA GLU A 154 17.04 -5.41 20.53
C GLU A 154 16.46 -4.02 20.73
N ASP A 155 16.56 -3.16 19.72
CA ASP A 155 16.01 -1.79 19.73
C ASP A 155 14.55 -1.72 19.25
N ALA A 156 13.90 -2.87 18.99
CA ALA A 156 12.57 -2.91 18.37
C ALA A 156 11.50 -2.19 19.21
N ASP A 157 11.52 -2.37 20.53
CA ASP A 157 10.55 -1.77 21.45
C ASP A 157 10.73 -0.24 21.49
N ASP A 158 11.97 0.23 21.58
CA ASP A 158 12.30 1.66 21.54
C ASP A 158 11.87 2.30 20.22
N LEU A 159 12.04 1.58 19.09
CA LEU A 159 11.61 2.06 17.77
C LEU A 159 10.09 2.15 17.66
N VAL A 160 9.35 1.22 18.26
CA VAL A 160 7.87 1.26 18.30
C VAL A 160 7.36 2.44 19.13
N GLU A 161 8.06 2.80 20.22
CA GLU A 161 7.68 3.94 21.06
C GLU A 161 7.86 5.29 20.34
N VAL A 162 8.83 5.39 19.44
CA VAL A 162 9.11 6.61 18.65
C VAL A 162 8.18 6.76 17.43
N TYR A 163 7.60 5.66 16.95
CA TYR A 163 6.78 5.62 15.73
C TYR A 163 5.32 5.72 16.07
#